data_5ea3b54ae38f7208267bd22f3c6be2f1
#
_entry.id   5ea3b54ae38f7208267bd22f3c6be2f1
#
_cell.length_a   1.000
_cell.length_b   1.000
_cell.length_c   1.000
_cell.angle_alpha   90.00
_cell.angle_beta   90.00
_cell.angle_gamma   90.00
#
_symmetry.space_group_name_H-M   'P 1'
#
loop_
_entity.id
_entity.type
_entity.pdbx_description
1 polymer ?
#
loop_
_entity_poly.entity_id
_entity_poly.type
_entity_poly.pdbx_seq_one_letter_code
_entity_poly.pdbx_strand_id
1 'polypeptide(L)'
;CSSDLALEYIYGRVNEFGGLCTIQSETRVSPKHLVGRDDLDGTCDVQLHVPGVLEIIDFKDGMNPVSAEGNPQLELYALGVLSSFELPVNGTYPFHTVRMTIVQPKLALRNMEPVVWCEISLEQMMAKIGRFASAAHATDDPEAPLVPGEDQCKYCPAKGSCSALAQQAVESVGMMFPVVQ
;
A
#
# COMPACT_ATOMS: atom_id res chain seq x y z
N CYS A 1 3.00 -4.80 -24.66
CA CYS A 1 3.76 -3.85 -23.84
C CYS A 1 3.22 -3.85 -22.41
N SER A 2 4.04 -3.54 -21.40
CA SER A 2 3.59 -3.52 -19.99
C SER A 2 2.46 -2.52 -19.73
N SER A 3 2.44 -1.41 -20.46
CA SER A 3 1.40 -0.39 -20.40
C SER A 3 0.07 -0.85 -20.98
N ASP A 4 0.07 -1.79 -21.93
CA ASP A 4 -1.14 -2.24 -22.60
C ASP A 4 -2.03 -3.04 -21.64
N LEU A 5 -1.44 -3.94 -20.85
CA LEU A 5 -2.19 -4.71 -19.84
C LEU A 5 -2.84 -3.82 -18.80
N ALA A 6 -2.13 -2.76 -18.37
CA ALA A 6 -2.67 -1.81 -17.43
C ALA A 6 -3.90 -1.07 -17.98
N LEU A 7 -3.79 -0.61 -19.23
CA LEU A 7 -4.90 0.05 -19.93
C LEU A 7 -6.06 -0.91 -20.18
N GLU A 8 -5.78 -2.16 -20.61
CA GLU A 8 -6.80 -3.20 -20.79
C GLU A 8 -7.58 -3.46 -19.49
N TYR A 9 -6.86 -3.56 -18.36
CA TYR A 9 -7.50 -3.72 -17.07
C TYR A 9 -8.42 -2.55 -16.74
N ILE A 10 -7.91 -1.30 -16.83
CA ILE A 10 -8.69 -0.10 -16.53
C ILE A 10 -9.92 0.00 -17.44
N TYR A 11 -9.76 -0.19 -18.76
CA TYR A 11 -10.88 -0.14 -19.71
C TYR A 11 -11.90 -1.26 -19.43
N GLY A 12 -11.45 -2.45 -19.05
CA GLY A 12 -12.31 -3.53 -18.62
C GLY A 12 -13.19 -3.11 -17.44
N ARG A 13 -12.58 -2.52 -16.42
CA ARG A 13 -13.30 -2.02 -15.24
C ARG A 13 -14.29 -0.90 -15.59
N VAL A 14 -13.89 0.06 -16.43
CA VAL A 14 -14.78 1.12 -16.90
C VAL A 14 -16.00 0.56 -17.63
N ASN A 15 -15.80 -0.43 -18.48
CA ASN A 15 -16.88 -1.07 -19.24
C ASN A 15 -17.85 -1.85 -18.36
N GLU A 16 -17.37 -2.52 -17.30
CA GLU A 16 -18.21 -3.22 -16.33
C GLU A 16 -19.27 -2.29 -15.68
N PHE A 17 -18.94 -1.01 -15.53
CA PHE A 17 -19.84 0.00 -14.96
C PHE A 17 -20.52 0.88 -16.02
N GLY A 18 -20.54 0.46 -17.28
CA GLY A 18 -21.20 1.18 -18.37
C GLY A 18 -20.66 2.58 -18.60
N GLY A 19 -19.39 2.82 -18.31
CA GLY A 19 -18.74 4.13 -18.41
C GLY A 19 -19.06 5.10 -17.27
N LEU A 20 -19.83 4.70 -16.27
CA LEU A 20 -20.13 5.53 -15.09
C LEU A 20 -18.97 5.47 -14.10
N CYS A 21 -17.87 6.13 -14.44
CA CYS A 21 -16.71 6.20 -13.57
C CYS A 21 -15.98 7.54 -13.69
N THR A 22 -15.26 7.90 -12.63
CA THR A 22 -14.24 8.94 -12.65
C THR A 22 -12.88 8.26 -12.52
N ILE A 23 -11.95 8.60 -13.40
CA ILE A 23 -10.57 8.13 -13.38
C ILE A 23 -9.68 9.30 -13.03
N GLN A 24 -8.79 9.10 -12.08
CA GLN A 24 -7.71 10.04 -11.79
C GLN A 24 -6.40 9.25 -11.76
N SER A 25 -5.37 9.78 -12.38
CA SER A 25 -4.03 9.16 -12.43
C SER A 25 -2.98 10.11 -11.85
N GLU A 26 -1.90 9.53 -11.33
CA GLU A 26 -0.76 10.27 -10.78
C GLU A 26 -1.18 11.33 -9.75
N THR A 27 -2.16 10.98 -8.92
CA THR A 27 -2.76 11.94 -7.98
C THR A 27 -2.05 11.84 -6.63
N ARG A 28 -1.58 12.99 -6.12
CA ARG A 28 -1.06 13.07 -4.76
C ARG A 28 -2.19 12.93 -3.75
N VAL A 29 -2.06 11.99 -2.84
CA VAL A 29 -3.04 11.67 -1.82
C VAL A 29 -2.40 11.70 -0.43
N SER A 30 -3.16 12.15 0.57
CA SER A 30 -2.71 12.19 1.96
C SER A 30 -3.85 11.80 2.90
N PRO A 31 -3.65 10.83 3.78
CA PRO A 31 -4.65 10.44 4.78
C PRO A 31 -4.72 11.39 5.99
N LYS A 32 -4.17 12.60 5.88
CA LYS A 32 -3.95 13.54 7.00
C LYS A 32 -5.18 13.81 7.86
N HIS A 33 -6.35 13.97 7.26
CA HIS A 33 -7.59 14.25 8.00
C HIS A 33 -8.15 13.04 8.74
N LEU A 34 -7.76 11.82 8.32
CA LEU A 34 -8.16 10.57 8.95
C LEU A 34 -7.12 10.05 9.95
N VAL A 35 -5.84 10.15 9.58
CA VAL A 35 -4.73 9.61 10.38
C VAL A 35 -4.13 10.63 11.34
N GLY A 36 -4.35 11.94 11.09
CA GLY A 36 -3.85 13.02 11.94
C GLY A 36 -2.36 13.33 11.73
N ARG A 37 -1.82 13.06 10.52
CA ARG A 37 -0.41 13.32 10.15
C ARG A 37 -0.33 14.08 8.83
N ASP A 38 0.34 15.22 8.85
CA ASP A 38 0.51 16.07 7.66
C ASP A 38 1.66 15.61 6.74
N ASP A 39 2.59 14.82 7.26
CA ASP A 39 3.77 14.31 6.57
C ASP A 39 3.59 12.93 5.92
N LEU A 40 2.38 12.36 6.00
CA LEU A 40 2.01 11.16 5.27
C LEU A 40 1.35 11.53 3.95
N ASP A 41 2.03 11.27 2.86
CA ASP A 41 1.48 11.42 1.53
C ASP A 41 2.16 10.47 0.53
N GLY A 42 1.59 10.37 -0.66
CA GLY A 42 2.16 9.61 -1.76
C GLY A 42 1.42 9.89 -3.05
N THR A 43 1.94 9.39 -4.15
CA THR A 43 1.29 9.48 -5.46
C THR A 43 0.61 8.15 -5.76
N CYS A 44 -0.70 8.20 -5.91
CA CYS A 44 -1.52 7.06 -6.33
C CYS A 44 -1.50 6.97 -7.85
N ASP A 45 -1.08 5.84 -8.40
CA ASP A 45 -0.94 5.68 -9.84
C ASP A 45 -2.29 5.85 -10.55
N VAL A 46 -3.32 5.11 -10.11
CA VAL A 46 -4.69 5.28 -10.62
C VAL A 46 -5.72 5.04 -9.53
N GLN A 47 -6.73 5.89 -9.50
CA GLN A 47 -7.95 5.70 -8.73
C GLN A 47 -9.18 5.71 -9.64
N LEU A 48 -10.06 4.72 -9.45
CA LEU A 48 -11.35 4.64 -10.11
C LEU A 48 -12.46 4.85 -9.09
N HIS A 49 -13.33 5.81 -9.38
CA HIS A 49 -14.55 6.03 -8.61
C HIS A 49 -15.73 5.53 -9.44
N VAL A 50 -16.27 4.39 -9.08
CA VAL A 50 -17.45 3.80 -9.71
C VAL A 50 -18.59 3.73 -8.70
N PRO A 51 -19.85 3.52 -9.12
CA PRO A 51 -20.97 3.46 -8.20
C PRO A 51 -20.75 2.46 -7.08
N GLY A 52 -20.61 2.96 -5.85
CA GLY A 52 -20.43 2.15 -4.64
C GLY A 52 -19.02 1.60 -4.40
N VAL A 53 -18.07 1.76 -5.32
CA VAL A 53 -16.71 1.22 -5.17
C VAL A 53 -15.65 2.28 -5.42
N LEU A 54 -14.71 2.41 -4.49
CA LEU A 54 -13.43 3.08 -4.70
C LEU A 54 -12.40 2.01 -5.05
N GLU A 55 -11.77 2.10 -6.21
CA GLU A 55 -10.68 1.21 -6.58
C GLU A 55 -9.34 1.96 -6.66
N ILE A 56 -8.33 1.44 -5.97
CA ILE A 56 -6.95 1.91 -6.02
C ILE A 56 -6.15 0.90 -6.83
N ILE A 57 -5.47 1.36 -7.87
CA ILE A 57 -4.66 0.54 -8.75
C ILE A 57 -3.23 1.04 -8.70
N ASP A 58 -2.29 0.15 -8.44
CA ASP A 58 -0.87 0.43 -8.35
C ASP A 58 -0.08 -0.46 -9.32
N PHE A 59 0.82 0.16 -10.08
CA PHE A 59 1.64 -0.52 -11.09
C PHE A 59 2.98 -0.91 -10.53
N LYS A 60 3.35 -2.17 -10.69
CA LYS A 60 4.64 -2.70 -10.27
C LYS A 60 5.43 -3.22 -11.45
N ASP A 61 6.60 -2.64 -11.67
CA ASP A 61 7.52 -3.06 -12.77
C ASP A 61 8.53 -4.13 -12.33
N GLY A 62 8.44 -4.60 -11.09
CA GLY A 62 9.33 -5.64 -10.53
C GLY A 62 8.96 -7.05 -10.98
N MET A 63 9.88 -8.00 -10.75
CA MET A 63 9.69 -9.44 -11.01
C MET A 63 9.26 -10.22 -9.76
N ASN A 64 9.34 -9.62 -8.57
CA ASN A 64 8.91 -10.25 -7.32
C ASN A 64 7.42 -9.98 -7.11
N PRO A 65 6.58 -11.00 -6.93
CA PRO A 65 5.15 -10.82 -6.75
C PRO A 65 4.83 -9.90 -5.56
N VAL A 66 3.88 -8.99 -5.77
CA VAL A 66 3.36 -8.10 -4.73
C VAL A 66 1.90 -8.46 -4.48
N SER A 67 1.53 -8.65 -3.20
CA SER A 67 0.14 -8.90 -2.82
C SER A 67 -0.67 -7.61 -2.81
N ALA A 68 -1.92 -7.68 -3.22
CA ALA A 68 -2.90 -6.63 -3.00
C ALA A 68 -3.50 -6.70 -1.59
N GLU A 69 -3.69 -7.93 -1.06
CA GLU A 69 -4.24 -8.14 0.27
C GLU A 69 -3.25 -7.74 1.36
N GLY A 70 -3.73 -6.92 2.30
CA GLY A 70 -2.92 -6.42 3.42
C GLY A 70 -1.79 -5.47 3.01
N ASN A 71 -1.82 -4.94 1.78
CA ASN A 71 -0.79 -4.06 1.26
C ASN A 71 -0.92 -2.66 1.89
N PRO A 72 0.02 -2.22 2.76
CA PRO A 72 -0.11 -0.96 3.47
C PRO A 72 -0.03 0.26 2.54
N GLN A 73 0.64 0.18 1.38
CA GLN A 73 0.69 1.26 0.40
C GLN A 73 -0.70 1.51 -0.20
N LEU A 74 -1.37 0.45 -0.67
CA LEU A 74 -2.72 0.54 -1.23
C LEU A 74 -3.75 1.01 -0.19
N GLU A 75 -3.63 0.51 1.05
CA GLU A 75 -4.49 0.91 2.16
C GLU A 75 -4.31 2.40 2.49
N LEU A 76 -3.08 2.90 2.54
CA LEU A 76 -2.80 4.32 2.77
C LEU A 76 -3.26 5.20 1.60
N TYR A 77 -3.12 4.75 0.37
CA TYR A 77 -3.66 5.47 -0.79
C TYR A 77 -5.18 5.56 -0.75
N ALA A 78 -5.86 4.45 -0.42
CA ALA A 78 -7.31 4.45 -0.25
C ALA A 78 -7.77 5.43 0.86
N LEU A 79 -7.12 5.40 2.02
CA LEU A 79 -7.38 6.36 3.10
C LEU A 79 -7.06 7.79 2.68
N GLY A 80 -6.00 8.00 1.88
CA GLY A 80 -5.64 9.31 1.33
C GLY A 80 -6.72 9.87 0.40
N VAL A 81 -7.27 9.04 -0.48
CA VAL A 81 -8.40 9.42 -1.33
C VAL A 81 -9.63 9.72 -0.48
N LEU A 82 -9.99 8.83 0.46
CA LEU A 82 -11.13 9.03 1.36
C LEU A 82 -10.98 10.31 2.22
N SER A 83 -9.75 10.62 2.64
CA SER A 83 -9.44 11.84 3.41
C SER A 83 -9.67 13.13 2.62
N SER A 84 -9.61 13.07 1.29
CA SER A 84 -9.82 14.24 0.41
C SER A 84 -11.30 14.51 0.09
N PHE A 85 -12.19 13.56 0.41
CA PHE A 85 -13.62 13.75 0.16
C PHE A 85 -14.21 14.76 1.15
N GLU A 86 -14.78 15.81 0.60
CA GLU A 86 -15.73 16.66 1.33
C GLU A 86 -17.02 15.86 1.51
N LEU A 87 -17.22 15.31 2.69
CA LEU A 87 -18.42 14.55 2.97
C LEU A 87 -19.67 15.44 2.84
N PRO A 88 -20.71 14.97 2.16
CA PRO A 88 -21.98 15.68 2.14
C PRO A 88 -22.52 15.84 3.56
N VAL A 89 -23.50 16.73 3.75
CA VAL A 89 -24.08 17.06 5.06
C VAL A 89 -24.57 15.84 5.85
N ASN A 90 -24.91 14.74 5.16
CA ASN A 90 -25.28 13.47 5.78
C ASN A 90 -24.09 12.60 6.22
N GLY A 91 -22.85 13.02 5.96
CA GLY A 91 -21.63 12.34 6.43
C GLY A 91 -21.32 10.99 5.79
N THR A 92 -21.97 10.64 4.65
CA THR A 92 -21.75 9.35 3.99
C THR A 92 -20.87 9.45 2.76
N TYR A 93 -19.93 8.54 2.62
CA TYR A 93 -19.15 8.36 1.40
C TYR A 93 -20.03 7.76 0.27
N PRO A 94 -19.72 8.07 -1.00
CA PRO A 94 -20.40 7.45 -2.14
C PRO A 94 -19.99 6.00 -2.38
N PHE A 95 -19.12 5.44 -1.53
CA PHE A 95 -18.57 4.10 -1.62
C PHE A 95 -19.00 3.26 -0.42
N HIS A 96 -19.22 1.97 -0.63
CA HIS A 96 -19.39 0.97 0.40
C HIS A 96 -18.29 -0.11 0.37
N THR A 97 -17.52 -0.19 -0.74
CA THR A 97 -16.43 -1.13 -0.96
C THR A 97 -15.17 -0.38 -1.40
N VAL A 98 -14.02 -0.84 -0.93
CA VAL A 98 -12.70 -0.43 -1.39
C VAL A 98 -12.05 -1.64 -2.05
N ARG A 99 -11.71 -1.51 -3.33
CA ARG A 99 -10.94 -2.48 -4.09
C ARG A 99 -9.50 -1.99 -4.23
N MET A 100 -8.57 -2.88 -3.98
CA MET A 100 -7.14 -2.63 -4.08
C MET A 100 -6.56 -3.58 -5.10
N THR A 101 -5.87 -3.06 -6.10
CA THR A 101 -5.40 -3.81 -7.26
C THR A 101 -3.92 -3.54 -7.50
N ILE A 102 -3.15 -4.60 -7.70
CA ILE A 102 -1.78 -4.56 -8.23
C ILE A 102 -1.79 -5.03 -9.67
N VAL A 103 -1.23 -4.24 -10.56
CA VAL A 103 -0.97 -4.63 -11.95
C VAL A 103 0.53 -4.75 -12.14
N GLN A 104 1.01 -5.98 -12.38
CA GLN A 104 2.43 -6.33 -12.45
C GLN A 104 2.73 -7.14 -13.72
N PRO A 105 2.80 -6.50 -14.91
CA PRO A 105 2.82 -7.16 -16.20
C PRO A 105 3.98 -8.15 -16.40
N LYS A 106 5.14 -7.88 -15.80
CA LYS A 106 6.32 -8.75 -15.94
C LYS A 106 6.13 -10.14 -15.32
N LEU A 107 5.14 -10.34 -14.45
CA LEU A 107 4.82 -11.65 -13.89
C LEU A 107 4.30 -12.62 -14.95
N ALA A 108 3.66 -12.12 -16.00
CA ALA A 108 3.23 -12.95 -17.13
C ALA A 108 4.42 -13.67 -17.81
N LEU A 109 5.61 -13.08 -17.81
CA LEU A 109 6.84 -13.72 -18.32
C LEU A 109 7.28 -14.94 -17.49
N ARG A 110 6.74 -15.09 -16.28
CA ARG A 110 6.98 -16.18 -15.36
C ARG A 110 5.78 -17.11 -15.22
N ASN A 111 4.78 -17.00 -16.10
CA ASN A 111 3.50 -17.70 -16.03
C ASN A 111 2.76 -17.49 -14.70
N MET A 112 2.88 -16.30 -14.12
CA MET A 112 2.19 -15.88 -12.91
C MET A 112 1.11 -14.87 -13.26
N GLU A 113 0.06 -14.80 -12.42
CA GLU A 113 -1.04 -13.85 -12.60
C GLU A 113 -0.51 -12.40 -12.51
N PRO A 114 -0.65 -11.60 -13.58
CA PRO A 114 -0.12 -10.24 -13.61
C PRO A 114 -1.05 -9.21 -12.96
N VAL A 115 -2.29 -9.55 -12.66
CA VAL A 115 -3.27 -8.68 -11.99
C VAL A 115 -3.85 -9.40 -10.80
N VAL A 116 -3.58 -8.87 -9.61
CA VAL A 116 -4.15 -9.41 -8.37
C VAL A 116 -4.89 -8.29 -7.63
N TRP A 117 -5.98 -8.65 -6.98
CA TRP A 117 -6.80 -7.69 -6.27
C TRP A 117 -7.45 -8.28 -5.02
N CYS A 118 -7.88 -7.40 -4.13
CA CYS A 118 -8.73 -7.73 -3.00
C CYS A 118 -9.78 -6.62 -2.80
N GLU A 119 -10.87 -6.98 -2.15
CA GLU A 119 -11.93 -6.06 -1.75
C GLU A 119 -12.20 -6.17 -0.25
N ILE A 120 -12.43 -5.02 0.37
CA ILE A 120 -12.90 -4.92 1.75
C ILE A 120 -14.02 -3.91 1.82
N SER A 121 -14.86 -4.00 2.86
CA SER A 121 -15.88 -2.99 3.09
C SER A 121 -15.22 -1.64 3.46
N LEU A 122 -15.93 -0.54 3.20
CA LEU A 122 -15.51 0.78 3.66
C LEU A 122 -15.31 0.81 5.19
N GLU A 123 -16.17 0.13 5.94
CA GLU A 123 -16.05 0.00 7.39
C GLU A 123 -14.73 -0.68 7.80
N GLN A 124 -14.38 -1.78 7.14
CA GLN A 124 -13.10 -2.46 7.37
C GLN A 124 -11.90 -1.58 7.02
N MET A 125 -12.00 -0.77 5.96
CA MET A 125 -10.95 0.20 5.61
C MET A 125 -10.83 1.28 6.69
N MET A 126 -11.92 1.86 7.15
CA MET A 126 -11.92 2.88 8.19
C MET A 126 -11.40 2.36 9.54
N ALA A 127 -11.65 1.10 9.85
CA ALA A 127 -11.11 0.45 11.07
C ALA A 127 -9.57 0.37 11.08
N LYS A 128 -8.90 0.51 9.92
CA LYS A 128 -7.44 0.49 9.82
C LYS A 128 -6.78 1.83 10.20
N ILE A 129 -7.54 2.92 10.31
CA ILE A 129 -7.03 4.27 10.62
C ILE A 129 -6.19 4.26 11.89
N GLY A 130 -6.69 3.65 12.97
CA GLY A 130 -5.99 3.61 14.26
C GLY A 130 -4.62 2.92 14.18
N ARG A 131 -4.51 1.86 13.39
CA ARG A 131 -3.23 1.16 13.13
C ARG A 131 -2.22 2.10 12.48
N PHE A 132 -2.62 2.81 11.42
CA PHE A 132 -1.74 3.72 10.71
C PHE A 132 -1.36 4.95 11.55
N ALA A 133 -2.32 5.51 12.28
CA ALA A 133 -2.06 6.62 13.19
C ALA A 133 -1.04 6.23 14.28
N SER A 134 -1.24 5.09 14.92
CA SER A 134 -0.33 4.59 15.96
C SER A 134 1.08 4.31 15.40
N ALA A 135 1.16 3.67 14.22
CA ALA A 135 2.45 3.38 13.59
C ALA A 135 3.19 4.66 13.19
N ALA A 136 2.48 5.64 12.65
CA ALA A 136 3.06 6.92 12.26
C ALA A 136 3.56 7.71 13.47
N HIS A 137 2.78 7.79 14.56
CA HIS A 137 3.21 8.47 15.79
C HIS A 137 4.37 7.75 16.49
N ALA A 138 4.46 6.42 16.40
CA ALA A 138 5.58 5.68 16.96
C ALA A 138 6.94 6.06 16.33
N THR A 139 6.93 6.60 15.11
CA THR A 139 8.18 7.07 14.46
C THR A 139 8.70 8.40 15.02
N ASP A 140 7.91 9.12 15.82
CA ASP A 140 8.32 10.37 16.45
C ASP A 140 9.14 10.14 17.73
N ASP A 141 9.12 8.92 18.25
CA ASP A 141 9.89 8.56 19.44
C ASP A 141 11.38 8.38 19.05
N PRO A 142 12.31 9.22 19.57
CA PRO A 142 13.73 9.07 19.29
C PRO A 142 14.31 7.75 19.82
N GLU A 143 13.66 7.12 20.80
CA GLU A 143 14.02 5.84 21.37
C GLU A 143 13.23 4.67 20.74
N ALA A 144 12.55 4.91 19.62
CA ALA A 144 11.82 3.87 18.92
C ALA A 144 12.73 2.67 18.62
N PRO A 145 12.28 1.42 18.88
CA PRO A 145 13.11 0.27 18.71
C PRO A 145 13.48 0.05 17.23
N LEU A 146 14.74 -0.16 16.97
CA LEU A 146 15.21 -0.59 15.66
C LEU A 146 14.87 -2.09 15.49
N VAL A 147 14.05 -2.41 14.52
CA VAL A 147 13.61 -3.80 14.25
C VAL A 147 14.21 -4.26 12.92
N PRO A 148 15.43 -4.86 12.94
CA PRO A 148 16.06 -5.37 11.73
C PRO A 148 15.29 -6.60 11.22
N GLY A 149 15.23 -6.74 9.90
CA GLY A 149 14.58 -7.85 9.23
C GLY A 149 14.88 -7.86 7.74
N GLU A 150 14.57 -8.96 7.08
CA GLU A 150 14.88 -9.13 5.65
C GLU A 150 14.21 -8.07 4.80
N ASP A 151 12.91 -7.85 5.00
CA ASP A 151 12.13 -6.89 4.22
C ASP A 151 12.44 -5.44 4.62
N GLN A 152 12.50 -5.14 5.92
CA GLN A 152 12.74 -3.80 6.45
C GLN A 152 14.12 -3.26 6.06
N CYS A 153 15.14 -4.15 6.07
CA CYS A 153 16.52 -3.76 5.80
C CYS A 153 16.88 -3.75 4.31
N LYS A 154 16.04 -4.30 3.45
CA LYS A 154 16.36 -4.51 2.03
C LYS A 154 16.77 -3.22 1.32
N TYR A 155 16.02 -2.15 1.54
CA TYR A 155 16.24 -0.83 0.93
C TYR A 155 16.50 0.27 1.96
N CYS A 156 16.80 -0.10 3.22
CA CYS A 156 17.04 0.87 4.27
C CYS A 156 18.35 1.62 4.03
N PRO A 157 18.34 2.95 3.93
CA PRO A 157 19.57 3.73 3.71
C PRO A 157 20.53 3.66 4.88
N ALA A 158 20.05 3.40 6.11
CA ALA A 158 20.87 3.24 7.31
C ALA A 158 21.45 1.82 7.49
N LYS A 159 21.22 0.90 6.55
CA LYS A 159 21.64 -0.52 6.66
C LYS A 159 23.10 -0.69 7.03
N GLY A 160 23.98 0.13 6.45
CA GLY A 160 25.45 0.04 6.67
C GLY A 160 25.92 0.52 8.04
N SER A 161 25.10 1.29 8.78
CA SER A 161 25.43 1.87 10.08
C SER A 161 24.47 1.46 11.21
N CYS A 162 23.52 0.56 10.92
CA CYS A 162 22.49 0.15 11.88
C CYS A 162 23.08 -0.78 12.96
N SER A 163 23.09 -0.31 14.21
CA SER A 163 23.59 -1.07 15.36
C SER A 163 22.77 -2.35 15.62
N ALA A 164 21.44 -2.27 15.49
CA ALA A 164 20.57 -3.42 15.70
C ALA A 164 20.79 -4.53 14.65
N LEU A 165 21.03 -4.16 13.38
CA LEU A 165 21.34 -5.13 12.34
C LEU A 165 22.72 -5.77 12.56
N ALA A 166 23.71 -4.98 12.99
CA ALA A 166 25.04 -5.50 13.34
C ALA A 166 24.96 -6.50 14.52
N GLN A 167 24.19 -6.16 15.55
CA GLN A 167 23.97 -7.05 16.69
C GLN A 167 23.29 -8.36 16.27
N GLN A 168 22.23 -8.29 15.46
CA GLN A 168 21.54 -9.48 14.94
C GLN A 168 22.50 -10.39 14.13
N ALA A 169 23.39 -9.79 13.35
CA ALA A 169 24.40 -10.56 12.60
C ALA A 169 25.36 -11.30 13.53
N VAL A 170 25.83 -10.65 14.60
CA VAL A 170 26.73 -11.27 15.61
C VAL A 170 26.00 -12.39 16.32
N GLU A 171 24.77 -12.21 16.74
CA GLU A 171 23.98 -13.26 17.41
C GLU A 171 23.76 -14.47 16.49
N SER A 172 23.45 -14.23 15.20
CA SER A 172 23.29 -15.31 14.21
C SER A 172 24.57 -16.12 14.01
N VAL A 173 25.73 -15.46 13.95
CA VAL A 173 27.03 -16.11 13.86
C VAL A 173 27.35 -16.90 15.15
N GLY A 174 27.04 -16.30 16.32
CA GLY A 174 27.24 -16.99 17.61
C GLY A 174 26.41 -18.26 17.76
N MET A 175 25.21 -18.30 17.21
CA MET A 175 24.40 -19.52 17.18
C MET A 175 24.97 -20.61 16.26
N MET A 176 25.61 -20.20 15.14
CA MET A 176 26.22 -21.14 14.19
C MET A 176 27.53 -21.75 14.71
N PHE A 177 28.25 -21.00 15.54
CA PHE A 177 29.55 -21.42 16.12
C PHE A 177 29.54 -21.31 17.65
N PRO A 178 28.80 -22.19 18.36
CA PRO A 178 28.81 -22.17 19.81
C PRO A 178 30.22 -22.43 20.30
N VAL A 179 30.70 -21.57 21.20
CA VAL A 179 32.00 -21.78 21.87
C VAL A 179 31.90 -23.06 22.70
N VAL A 180 32.57 -24.11 22.29
CA VAL A 180 32.73 -25.35 23.08
C VAL A 180 33.64 -25.02 24.25
N GLN A 181 33.11 -25.06 25.47
CA GLN A 181 33.87 -24.92 26.71
C GLN A 181 34.56 -26.24 27.03
#